data_bdc22e15b490ab28af389abf1f93c725
#
_entry.id   bdc22e15b490ab28af389abf1f93c725
#
_cell.length_a   1.000
_cell.length_b   1.000
_cell.length_c   1.000
_cell.angle_alpha   90.00
_cell.angle_beta   90.00
_cell.angle_gamma   90.00
#
_symmetry.space_group_name_H-M   'P 1'
#
loop_
_entity.id
_entity.type
_entity.pdbx_description
1 polymer ?
#
loop_
_entity_poly.entity_id
_entity_poly.type
_entity_poly.pdbx_seq_one_letter_code
_entity_poly.pdbx_strand_id
1 'polypeptide(L)'
;VKDVEIKMRLQPALILISSISHFHIYTLLTFNTLSIMDILRFITCGSVDDGKSTLIGRLLYDSDSVSLDVLATLEKKRTATNSTDVDLALLTDGLKAEREQGITIDVAHKYFTTPRRKFIITDAPGHVQYTRNMVTGASNADLAIVLVDARQGVIEQTRRHTLLASLLGIRQFVLAVNKLDLVGYDEAVFQKIVADYQVIAQQLKLASVVAIPLSALNGDNVVKRSPHIAWYHGPSLLEHLESVPTTADANPHEPRFQVQYVIRPQTEELPDYRGYAGRIQSGTYRAGDKVRVWPSGLETVIDAIEVNQQAVATAVAPQGVVLRLRDDIDISRGDTIVPLSAHPAVVRELEATLCWMDERPLRAGRKLLVQHHAAVVKAAVTTILQKTNIETFESVGTDEAKLNDIVRVRLKTALPLVADTYRQNRETGAFILVDEQTGATLAAGLVVTTDSEYFTQAVPVEAAFSI
;
A
#
# COMPACT_ATOMS: atom_id res chain seq x y z
N VAL A 1 -45.48 -11.37 27.86
CA VAL A 1 -46.54 -10.61 28.57
C VAL A 1 -46.24 -9.13 28.41
N LYS A 2 -47.14 -8.46 27.74
CA LYS A 2 -47.33 -7.01 27.53
C LYS A 2 -46.43 -6.29 26.53
N ASP A 3 -47.13 -6.08 25.40
CA ASP A 3 -46.94 -5.09 24.36
C ASP A 3 -46.81 -3.68 24.88
N VAL A 4 -45.90 -2.90 24.28
CA VAL A 4 -45.99 -1.43 24.29
C VAL A 4 -45.83 -0.96 22.84
N GLU A 5 -46.98 -0.72 22.20
CA GLU A 5 -47.12 0.08 20.99
C GLU A 5 -46.78 1.54 21.29
N ILE A 6 -45.83 2.11 20.54
CA ILE A 6 -45.65 3.56 20.43
C ILE A 6 -46.19 4.00 19.07
N LYS A 7 -47.42 4.53 19.07
CA LYS A 7 -48.01 5.29 17.97
C LYS A 7 -47.35 6.64 17.85
N MET A 8 -46.57 6.89 16.82
CA MET A 8 -46.23 8.24 16.40
C MET A 8 -47.33 8.80 15.49
N ARG A 9 -48.06 9.80 16.00
CA ARG A 9 -49.03 10.60 15.24
C ARG A 9 -48.29 11.55 14.29
N LEU A 10 -48.50 11.38 13.00
CA LEU A 10 -48.27 12.41 11.99
C LEU A 10 -49.45 13.40 11.99
N GLN A 11 -49.21 14.66 12.19
CA GLN A 11 -50.13 15.73 11.81
C GLN A 11 -49.46 16.62 10.73
N PRO A 12 -50.19 17.01 9.70
CA PRO A 12 -49.68 17.84 8.61
C PRO A 12 -49.80 19.32 8.95
N ALA A 13 -48.74 20.08 8.79
CA ALA A 13 -48.79 21.54 8.69
C ALA A 13 -48.48 21.94 7.24
N LEU A 14 -49.57 22.15 6.50
CA LEU A 14 -49.58 22.96 5.28
C LEU A 14 -49.70 24.44 5.68
N ILE A 15 -49.15 25.31 4.84
CA ILE A 15 -49.34 26.77 4.73
C ILE A 15 -48.32 27.62 5.52
N LEU A 16 -47.27 28.08 4.83
CA LEU A 16 -47.06 29.51 4.49
C LEU A 16 -45.84 29.64 3.55
N ILE A 17 -46.14 29.74 2.25
CA ILE A 17 -45.19 30.25 1.24
C ILE A 17 -45.51 31.73 1.10
N SER A 18 -44.67 32.61 1.54
CA SER A 18 -44.37 33.90 0.89
C SER A 18 -43.18 34.57 1.57
N SER A 19 -42.25 35.02 0.75
CA SER A 19 -41.14 35.93 1.06
C SER A 19 -40.05 35.44 2.04
N ILE A 20 -39.13 34.61 1.47
CA ILE A 20 -37.75 34.58 1.94
C ILE A 20 -36.87 34.89 0.74
N SER A 21 -36.22 36.03 0.83
CA SER A 21 -35.30 36.59 -0.14
C SER A 21 -34.13 35.67 -0.50
N HIS A 22 -33.63 35.82 -1.71
CA HIS A 22 -32.53 35.07 -2.35
C HIS A 22 -31.22 34.92 -1.54
N PHE A 23 -31.14 35.40 -0.32
CA PHE A 23 -29.91 35.37 0.51
C PHE A 23 -29.80 34.14 1.43
N HIS A 24 -30.86 33.33 1.59
CA HIS A 24 -30.85 32.17 2.51
C HIS A 24 -30.62 30.81 1.81
N ILE A 25 -30.61 30.77 0.48
CA ILE A 25 -30.37 29.51 -0.27
C ILE A 25 -28.86 29.20 -0.35
N TYR A 26 -28.00 30.20 -0.29
CA TYR A 26 -26.54 29.97 -0.28
C TYR A 26 -25.97 29.45 1.05
N THR A 27 -26.70 29.63 2.16
CA THR A 27 -26.23 29.22 3.49
C THR A 27 -26.64 27.79 3.86
N LEU A 28 -27.59 27.17 3.12
CA LEU A 28 -28.04 25.79 3.36
C LEU A 28 -27.34 24.73 2.47
N LEU A 29 -26.56 25.17 1.48
CA LEU A 29 -25.76 24.28 0.62
C LEU A 29 -24.32 24.08 1.10
N THR A 30 -23.92 24.70 2.22
CA THR A 30 -22.56 24.56 2.78
C THR A 30 -22.46 23.61 3.97
N PHE A 31 -23.54 22.95 4.38
CA PHE A 31 -23.51 21.96 5.44
C PHE A 31 -23.91 20.57 4.92
N ASN A 32 -23.01 19.89 4.26
CA ASN A 32 -22.82 18.43 4.26
C ASN A 32 -21.70 17.97 3.33
N THR A 33 -20.57 18.64 3.29
CA THR A 33 -19.34 17.91 3.10
C THR A 33 -19.00 17.30 4.47
N LEU A 34 -19.49 16.09 4.73
CA LEU A 34 -18.77 15.19 5.62
C LEU A 34 -17.33 15.19 5.10
N SER A 35 -16.47 15.95 5.76
CA SER A 35 -15.05 15.92 5.50
C SER A 35 -14.63 14.47 5.72
N ILE A 36 -14.52 13.70 4.64
CA ILE A 36 -13.92 12.38 4.70
C ILE A 36 -12.52 12.66 5.21
N MET A 37 -12.29 12.38 6.50
CA MET A 37 -10.97 12.57 7.10
C MET A 37 -9.98 11.80 6.25
N ASP A 38 -9.02 12.52 5.69
CA ASP A 38 -7.95 11.95 4.89
C ASP A 38 -7.14 10.93 5.72
N ILE A 39 -6.70 9.86 5.09
CA ILE A 39 -5.94 8.78 5.73
C ILE A 39 -4.55 8.76 5.16
N LEU A 40 -3.54 8.98 5.99
CA LEU A 40 -2.14 8.78 5.62
C LEU A 40 -1.67 7.40 6.11
N ARG A 41 -1.16 6.59 5.20
CA ARG A 41 -0.50 5.33 5.51
C ARG A 41 1.00 5.54 5.45
N PHE A 42 1.70 5.25 6.53
CA PHE A 42 3.15 5.35 6.51
C PHE A 42 3.83 4.14 7.14
N ILE A 43 5.02 3.84 6.65
CA ILE A 43 5.85 2.75 7.16
C ILE A 43 7.06 3.32 7.89
N THR A 44 7.44 2.68 9.00
CA THR A 44 8.71 2.93 9.68
C THR A 44 9.78 1.97 9.19
N CYS A 45 10.88 2.51 8.70
CA CYS A 45 12.04 1.78 8.20
C CYS A 45 13.28 2.15 9.02
N GLY A 46 14.23 1.25 9.14
CA GLY A 46 15.48 1.50 9.88
C GLY A 46 16.06 0.18 10.39
N SER A 47 17.28 0.20 10.85
CA SER A 47 17.96 -0.98 11.42
C SER A 47 17.34 -1.40 12.75
N VAL A 48 17.77 -2.55 13.24
CA VAL A 48 17.53 -2.93 14.64
C VAL A 48 18.14 -1.85 15.53
N ASP A 49 17.45 -1.52 16.60
CA ASP A 49 17.84 -0.50 17.58
C ASP A 49 17.85 0.95 17.12
N ASP A 50 17.43 1.29 15.88
CA ASP A 50 17.26 2.70 15.47
C ASP A 50 16.09 3.40 16.22
N GLY A 51 15.26 2.65 16.95
CA GLY A 51 14.20 3.18 17.81
C GLY A 51 12.84 3.28 17.12
N LYS A 52 12.54 2.40 16.13
CA LYS A 52 11.25 2.34 15.44
C LYS A 52 10.09 2.15 16.40
N SER A 53 10.12 1.10 17.21
CA SER A 53 9.07 0.79 18.19
C SER A 53 8.90 1.92 19.22
N THR A 54 10.01 2.51 19.67
CA THR A 54 9.99 3.67 20.57
C THR A 54 9.30 4.88 19.92
N LEU A 55 9.60 5.17 18.64
CA LEU A 55 9.00 6.30 17.91
C LEU A 55 7.50 6.08 17.72
N ILE A 56 7.07 4.88 17.33
CA ILE A 56 5.66 4.54 17.17
C ILE A 56 4.95 4.67 18.52
N GLY A 57 5.52 4.08 19.57
CA GLY A 57 4.98 4.19 20.92
C GLY A 57 4.85 5.64 21.40
N ARG A 58 5.84 6.50 21.09
CA ARG A 58 5.82 7.93 21.41
C ARG A 58 4.72 8.67 20.65
N LEU A 59 4.57 8.41 19.34
CA LEU A 59 3.49 8.98 18.55
C LEU A 59 2.11 8.59 19.10
N LEU A 60 1.90 7.32 19.46
CA LEU A 60 0.64 6.85 20.02
C LEU A 60 0.38 7.44 21.42
N TYR A 61 1.40 7.51 22.26
CA TYR A 61 1.30 8.03 23.61
C TYR A 61 1.00 9.53 23.62
N ASP A 62 1.79 10.33 22.91
CA ASP A 62 1.68 11.80 22.92
C ASP A 62 0.48 12.31 22.07
N SER A 63 -0.15 11.46 21.25
CA SER A 63 -1.39 11.78 20.52
C SER A 63 -2.65 11.28 21.24
N ASP A 64 -2.57 10.91 22.52
CA ASP A 64 -3.69 10.43 23.35
C ASP A 64 -4.45 9.23 22.72
N SER A 65 -3.78 8.42 21.92
CA SER A 65 -4.39 7.32 21.17
C SER A 65 -4.23 5.95 21.85
N VAL A 66 -3.71 5.93 23.07
CA VAL A 66 -3.51 4.72 23.88
C VAL A 66 -4.71 4.53 24.81
N SER A 67 -5.28 3.31 24.87
CA SER A 67 -6.39 3.02 25.78
C SER A 67 -5.98 3.11 27.26
N LEU A 68 -6.90 3.50 28.13
CA LEU A 68 -6.67 3.66 29.56
C LEU A 68 -6.12 2.39 30.22
N ASP A 69 -6.57 1.20 29.80
CA ASP A 69 -6.12 -0.09 30.33
C ASP A 69 -4.64 -0.35 30.03
N VAL A 70 -4.21 0.02 28.82
CA VAL A 70 -2.81 -0.11 28.39
C VAL A 70 -1.94 0.90 29.14
N LEU A 71 -2.40 2.14 29.31
CA LEU A 71 -1.71 3.16 30.10
C LEU A 71 -1.52 2.69 31.56
N ALA A 72 -2.57 2.15 32.19
CA ALA A 72 -2.48 1.59 33.55
C ALA A 72 -1.47 0.43 33.65
N THR A 73 -1.35 -0.37 32.61
CA THR A 73 -0.37 -1.48 32.55
C THR A 73 1.06 -0.95 32.44
N LEU A 74 1.29 0.08 31.62
CA LEU A 74 2.59 0.74 31.49
C LEU A 74 3.03 1.38 32.80
N GLU A 75 2.12 2.07 33.50
CA GLU A 75 2.40 2.70 34.79
C GLU A 75 2.72 1.67 35.88
N LYS A 76 2.02 0.54 35.93
CA LYS A 76 2.33 -0.57 36.83
C LYS A 76 3.74 -1.13 36.59
N LYS A 77 4.14 -1.30 35.32
CA LYS A 77 5.48 -1.77 35.00
C LYS A 77 6.54 -0.74 35.36
N ARG A 78 6.32 0.54 35.08
CA ARG A 78 7.21 1.64 35.48
C ARG A 78 7.48 1.60 36.99
N THR A 79 6.41 1.46 37.77
CA THR A 79 6.50 1.41 39.24
C THR A 79 7.23 0.14 39.71
N ALA A 80 7.02 -1.01 39.07
CA ALA A 80 7.65 -2.28 39.42
C ALA A 80 9.16 -2.30 39.11
N THR A 81 9.61 -1.56 38.08
CA THR A 81 11.01 -1.48 37.67
C THR A 81 11.78 -0.29 38.28
N ASN A 82 11.14 0.55 39.08
CA ASN A 82 11.68 1.83 39.58
C ASN A 82 12.29 2.72 38.46
N SER A 83 11.74 2.60 37.24
CA SER A 83 12.20 3.37 36.09
C SER A 83 11.56 4.76 36.10
N THR A 84 12.33 5.81 35.74
CA THR A 84 11.80 7.15 35.52
C THR A 84 10.98 7.24 34.23
N ASP A 85 11.29 6.36 33.25
CA ASP A 85 10.75 6.43 31.92
C ASP A 85 9.76 5.27 31.64
N VAL A 86 8.75 5.56 30.82
CA VAL A 86 7.79 4.57 30.33
C VAL A 86 8.42 3.83 29.15
N ASP A 87 8.48 2.51 29.22
CA ASP A 87 8.90 1.69 28.08
C ASP A 87 7.81 1.69 26.99
N LEU A 88 7.94 2.63 26.05
CA LEU A 88 6.98 2.83 24.97
C LEU A 88 7.05 1.76 23.87
N ALA A 89 8.15 0.97 23.79
CA ALA A 89 8.25 -0.14 22.86
C ALA A 89 7.21 -1.23 23.16
N LEU A 90 6.79 -1.37 24.42
CA LEU A 90 5.71 -2.28 24.82
C LEU A 90 4.35 -2.00 24.17
N LEU A 91 4.14 -0.80 23.64
CA LEU A 91 2.91 -0.44 22.90
C LEU A 91 2.88 -1.07 21.48
N THR A 92 4.04 -1.43 20.96
CA THR A 92 4.20 -1.96 19.60
C THR A 92 4.35 -3.48 19.60
N ASP A 93 5.03 -4.06 20.58
CA ASP A 93 5.37 -5.47 20.62
C ASP A 93 4.13 -6.34 20.90
N GLY A 94 3.54 -6.87 19.84
CA GLY A 94 2.32 -7.67 19.88
C GLY A 94 2.58 -9.15 20.20
N LEU A 95 3.62 -9.74 19.63
CA LEU A 95 3.95 -11.15 19.76
C LEU A 95 4.81 -11.43 21.00
N LYS A 96 4.62 -12.60 21.60
CA LYS A 96 5.46 -13.03 22.72
C LYS A 96 6.94 -13.11 22.34
N ALA A 97 7.23 -13.61 21.14
CA ALA A 97 8.59 -13.72 20.61
C ALA A 97 9.24 -12.33 20.38
N GLU A 98 8.48 -11.33 19.95
CA GLU A 98 8.96 -9.95 19.81
C GLU A 98 9.38 -9.37 21.16
N ARG A 99 8.57 -9.58 22.21
CA ARG A 99 8.87 -9.14 23.57
C ARG A 99 10.08 -9.84 24.18
N GLU A 100 10.27 -11.12 23.86
CA GLU A 100 11.40 -11.91 24.37
C GLU A 100 12.71 -11.56 23.65
N GLN A 101 12.65 -11.22 22.38
CA GLN A 101 13.81 -10.92 21.56
C GLN A 101 14.09 -9.42 21.41
N GLY A 102 13.11 -8.56 21.74
CA GLY A 102 13.22 -7.10 21.59
C GLY A 102 13.29 -6.63 20.13
N ILE A 103 12.76 -7.42 19.18
CA ILE A 103 12.76 -7.09 17.74
C ILE A 103 11.36 -7.25 17.15
N THR A 104 11.01 -6.44 16.18
CA THR A 104 9.82 -6.62 15.36
C THR A 104 10.06 -7.78 14.39
N ILE A 105 9.17 -8.78 14.38
CA ILE A 105 9.25 -9.98 13.54
C ILE A 105 8.26 -9.88 12.38
N ASP A 106 7.02 -9.52 12.67
CA ASP A 106 5.94 -9.45 11.68
C ASP A 106 5.47 -8.01 11.46
N VAL A 107 4.72 -7.80 10.37
CA VAL A 107 4.14 -6.49 10.06
C VAL A 107 2.95 -6.24 10.99
N ALA A 108 3.03 -5.18 11.75
CA ALA A 108 1.94 -4.72 12.60
C ALA A 108 1.37 -3.40 12.10
N HIS A 109 0.03 -3.28 12.11
CA HIS A 109 -0.64 -2.04 11.82
C HIS A 109 -1.14 -1.40 13.10
N LYS A 110 -0.80 -0.13 13.32
CA LYS A 110 -1.30 0.69 14.41
C LYS A 110 -2.09 1.85 13.85
N TYR A 111 -3.07 2.29 14.59
CA TYR A 111 -4.01 3.33 14.15
C TYR A 111 -4.03 4.45 15.16
N PHE A 112 -3.97 5.68 14.70
CA PHE A 112 -4.27 6.83 15.54
C PHE A 112 -4.93 7.93 14.73
N THR A 113 -5.52 8.89 15.42
CA THR A 113 -6.28 9.96 14.79
C THR A 113 -5.98 11.27 15.50
N THR A 114 -5.72 12.31 14.73
CA THR A 114 -5.71 13.69 15.20
C THR A 114 -6.96 14.42 14.71
N PRO A 115 -7.24 15.63 15.18
CA PRO A 115 -8.35 16.42 14.63
C PRO A 115 -8.24 16.70 13.13
N ARG A 116 -7.04 16.59 12.55
CA ARG A 116 -6.78 16.90 11.14
C ARG A 116 -6.84 15.67 10.24
N ARG A 117 -6.34 14.49 10.71
CA ARG A 117 -6.11 13.34 9.85
C ARG A 117 -6.15 12.02 10.63
N LYS A 118 -6.49 10.94 9.91
CA LYS A 118 -6.31 9.57 10.39
C LYS A 118 -4.99 9.00 9.87
N PHE A 119 -4.36 8.17 10.69
CA PHE A 119 -3.07 7.56 10.38
C PHE A 119 -3.12 6.05 10.52
N ILE A 120 -2.49 5.38 9.58
CA ILE A 120 -2.19 3.95 9.65
C ILE A 120 -0.67 3.82 9.64
N ILE A 121 -0.13 3.38 10.77
CA ILE A 121 1.29 3.09 10.91
C ILE A 121 1.51 1.64 10.54
N THR A 122 2.44 1.39 9.65
CA THR A 122 2.96 0.05 9.38
C THR A 122 4.32 -0.09 10.03
N ASP A 123 4.40 -0.88 11.09
CA ASP A 123 5.67 -1.23 11.71
C ASP A 123 6.30 -2.38 10.95
N ALA A 124 7.51 -2.18 10.45
CA ALA A 124 8.23 -3.17 9.66
C ALA A 124 9.51 -3.60 10.38
N PRO A 125 9.85 -4.91 10.32
CA PRO A 125 11.07 -5.42 10.90
C PRO A 125 12.32 -4.72 10.36
N GLY A 126 13.28 -4.42 11.24
CA GLY A 126 14.57 -3.85 10.86
C GLY A 126 15.60 -4.88 10.41
N HIS A 127 15.39 -6.16 10.67
CA HIS A 127 16.37 -7.22 10.43
C HIS A 127 16.34 -7.69 8.96
N VAL A 128 17.51 -7.93 8.36
CA VAL A 128 17.66 -8.36 6.96
C VAL A 128 16.84 -9.63 6.64
N GLN A 129 16.76 -10.57 7.60
CA GLN A 129 16.00 -11.82 7.44
C GLN A 129 14.49 -11.60 7.20
N TYR A 130 13.95 -10.45 7.64
CA TYR A 130 12.54 -10.11 7.52
C TYR A 130 12.24 -9.11 6.40
N THR A 131 13.14 -8.98 5.41
CA THR A 131 12.95 -8.08 4.25
C THR A 131 11.62 -8.32 3.54
N ARG A 132 11.11 -9.58 3.49
CA ARG A 132 9.79 -9.89 2.92
C ARG A 132 8.67 -9.11 3.62
N ASN A 133 8.74 -9.02 4.95
CA ASN A 133 7.72 -8.34 5.75
C ASN A 133 7.78 -6.83 5.51
N MET A 134 8.98 -6.26 5.34
CA MET A 134 9.15 -4.86 4.94
C MET A 134 8.53 -4.58 3.57
N VAL A 135 8.72 -5.45 2.58
CA VAL A 135 8.10 -5.32 1.24
C VAL A 135 6.57 -5.32 1.36
N THR A 136 6.00 -6.24 2.16
CA THR A 136 4.56 -6.31 2.41
C THR A 136 4.04 -5.02 3.06
N GLY A 137 4.73 -4.52 4.07
CA GLY A 137 4.33 -3.29 4.76
C GLY A 137 4.43 -2.04 3.89
N ALA A 138 5.48 -1.95 3.08
CA ALA A 138 5.73 -0.79 2.23
C ALA A 138 4.82 -0.71 1.01
N SER A 139 4.23 -1.84 0.57
CA SER A 139 3.41 -1.89 -0.66
C SER A 139 2.16 -0.99 -0.60
N ASN A 140 1.63 -0.73 0.59
CA ASN A 140 0.44 0.10 0.80
C ASN A 140 0.73 1.46 1.45
N ALA A 141 2.00 1.82 1.62
CA ALA A 141 2.38 3.06 2.28
C ALA A 141 2.46 4.23 1.30
N ASP A 142 2.01 5.40 1.76
CA ASP A 142 2.09 6.68 1.06
C ASP A 142 3.42 7.39 1.36
N LEU A 143 3.97 7.13 2.57
CA LEU A 143 5.16 7.77 3.10
C LEU A 143 6.04 6.76 3.84
N ALA A 144 7.36 6.91 3.73
CA ALA A 144 8.33 6.16 4.52
C ALA A 144 9.07 7.05 5.51
N ILE A 145 9.06 6.68 6.78
CA ILE A 145 9.92 7.26 7.81
C ILE A 145 11.15 6.37 7.92
N VAL A 146 12.29 6.87 7.47
CA VAL A 146 13.58 6.19 7.54
C VAL A 146 14.29 6.68 8.78
N LEU A 147 14.36 5.83 9.81
CA LEU A 147 15.09 6.14 11.05
C LEU A 147 16.58 5.88 10.88
N VAL A 148 17.37 6.76 11.45
CA VAL A 148 18.83 6.65 11.52
C VAL A 148 19.27 7.01 12.93
N ASP A 149 20.02 6.13 13.59
CA ASP A 149 20.67 6.44 14.87
C ASP A 149 21.77 7.48 14.66
N ALA A 150 21.68 8.62 15.34
CA ALA A 150 22.62 9.74 15.22
C ALA A 150 24.09 9.34 15.51
N ARG A 151 24.32 8.28 16.27
CA ARG A 151 25.65 7.76 16.58
C ARG A 151 26.26 6.95 15.44
N GLN A 152 25.42 6.28 14.63
CA GLN A 152 25.86 5.35 13.59
C GLN A 152 25.86 6.00 12.19
N GLY A 153 24.91 6.94 11.95
CA GLY A 153 24.71 7.53 10.64
C GLY A 153 24.08 6.56 9.64
N VAL A 154 24.29 6.84 8.35
CA VAL A 154 23.73 6.06 7.25
C VAL A 154 24.50 4.75 7.07
N ILE A 155 23.82 3.62 7.25
CA ILE A 155 24.38 2.26 7.15
C ILE A 155 23.75 1.50 5.95
N GLU A 156 24.25 0.30 5.65
CA GLU A 156 23.74 -0.55 4.55
C GLU A 156 22.23 -0.78 4.64
N GLN A 157 21.71 -1.02 5.85
CA GLN A 157 20.27 -1.28 6.05
C GLN A 157 19.42 -0.04 5.73
N THR A 158 19.92 1.16 6.04
CA THR A 158 19.27 2.43 5.63
C THR A 158 19.16 2.51 4.10
N ARG A 159 20.25 2.17 3.38
CA ARG A 159 20.28 2.13 1.92
C ARG A 159 19.28 1.12 1.35
N ARG A 160 19.27 -0.11 1.90
CA ARG A 160 18.38 -1.20 1.49
C ARG A 160 16.91 -0.82 1.66
N HIS A 161 16.53 -0.31 2.82
CA HIS A 161 15.16 0.08 3.10
C HIS A 161 14.71 1.25 2.22
N THR A 162 15.57 2.25 2.02
CA THR A 162 15.27 3.37 1.12
C THR A 162 15.07 2.91 -0.32
N LEU A 163 15.93 2.02 -0.82
CA LEU A 163 15.80 1.44 -2.16
C LEU A 163 14.49 0.67 -2.31
N LEU A 164 14.15 -0.23 -1.37
CA LEU A 164 12.92 -1.01 -1.41
C LEU A 164 11.69 -0.11 -1.37
N ALA A 165 11.65 0.87 -0.47
CA ALA A 165 10.54 1.83 -0.37
C ALA A 165 10.39 2.63 -1.68
N SER A 166 11.48 3.06 -2.29
CA SER A 166 11.48 3.75 -3.58
C SER A 166 10.98 2.85 -4.73
N LEU A 167 11.44 1.61 -4.81
CA LEU A 167 10.99 0.63 -5.82
C LEU A 167 9.48 0.33 -5.67
N LEU A 168 8.98 0.29 -4.44
CA LEU A 168 7.56 0.12 -4.14
C LEU A 168 6.73 1.40 -4.36
N GLY A 169 7.32 2.43 -4.96
CA GLY A 169 6.64 3.63 -5.43
C GLY A 169 6.34 4.66 -4.35
N ILE A 170 6.91 4.54 -3.15
CA ILE A 170 6.78 5.57 -2.13
C ILE A 170 7.53 6.83 -2.62
N ARG A 171 6.83 7.96 -2.60
CA ARG A 171 7.36 9.24 -3.10
C ARG A 171 7.73 10.22 -1.99
N GLN A 172 7.18 10.05 -0.80
CA GLN A 172 7.39 10.90 0.36
C GLN A 172 8.30 10.18 1.36
N PHE A 173 9.41 10.80 1.69
CA PHE A 173 10.37 10.24 2.65
C PHE A 173 10.63 11.24 3.78
N VAL A 174 10.64 10.72 4.99
CA VAL A 174 11.14 11.43 6.17
C VAL A 174 12.41 10.75 6.64
N LEU A 175 13.52 11.47 6.63
CA LEU A 175 14.74 11.05 7.31
C LEU A 175 14.64 11.47 8.78
N ALA A 176 14.33 10.54 9.65
CA ALA A 176 14.24 10.75 11.09
C ALA A 176 15.60 10.45 11.73
N VAL A 177 16.37 11.48 12.01
CA VAL A 177 17.66 11.34 12.72
C VAL A 177 17.36 11.26 14.21
N ASN A 178 17.30 10.01 14.70
CA ASN A 178 16.89 9.67 16.05
C ASN A 178 18.06 9.55 17.03
N LYS A 179 17.74 9.56 18.31
CA LYS A 179 18.69 9.50 19.44
C LYS A 179 19.67 10.68 19.46
N LEU A 180 19.19 11.84 19.05
CA LEU A 180 20.01 13.04 19.01
C LEU A 180 20.42 13.49 20.42
N ASP A 181 19.65 13.11 21.44
CA ASP A 181 19.98 13.26 22.86
C ASP A 181 21.31 12.60 23.24
N LEU A 182 21.64 11.45 22.63
CA LEU A 182 22.88 10.71 22.92
C LEU A 182 24.12 11.33 22.29
N VAL A 183 23.95 12.30 21.40
CA VAL A 183 25.03 13.08 20.79
C VAL A 183 24.96 14.59 21.17
N GLY A 184 24.26 14.91 22.26
CA GLY A 184 24.13 16.26 22.80
C GLY A 184 23.36 17.23 21.90
N TYR A 185 22.45 16.75 21.05
CA TYR A 185 21.67 17.55 20.10
C TYR A 185 22.53 18.34 19.11
N ASP A 186 23.70 17.78 18.75
CA ASP A 186 24.67 18.44 17.88
C ASP A 186 24.18 18.61 16.45
N GLU A 187 24.11 19.86 15.99
CA GLU A 187 23.69 20.20 14.62
C GLU A 187 24.67 19.66 13.58
N ALA A 188 25.97 19.62 13.83
CA ALA A 188 26.95 19.14 12.86
C ALA A 188 26.79 17.66 12.58
N VAL A 189 26.44 16.86 13.60
CA VAL A 189 26.10 15.43 13.43
C VAL A 189 24.87 15.28 12.55
N PHE A 190 23.80 16.03 12.79
CA PHE A 190 22.61 16.04 11.99
C PHE A 190 22.90 16.40 10.53
N GLN A 191 23.59 17.50 10.28
CA GLN A 191 23.91 17.98 8.94
C GLN A 191 24.76 16.97 8.15
N LYS A 192 25.68 16.27 8.79
CA LYS A 192 26.47 15.22 8.18
C LYS A 192 25.58 14.06 7.72
N ILE A 193 24.70 13.57 8.58
CA ILE A 193 23.79 12.47 8.23
C ILE A 193 22.84 12.87 7.09
N VAL A 194 22.34 14.10 7.10
CA VAL A 194 21.51 14.64 6.02
C VAL A 194 22.29 14.67 4.71
N ALA A 195 23.53 15.11 4.70
CA ALA A 195 24.38 15.14 3.51
C ALA A 195 24.64 13.73 2.96
N ASP A 196 24.95 12.76 3.83
CA ASP A 196 25.16 11.36 3.45
C ASP A 196 23.88 10.75 2.85
N TYR A 197 22.71 11.04 3.42
CA TYR A 197 21.44 10.56 2.91
C TYR A 197 21.02 11.25 1.61
N GLN A 198 21.38 12.52 1.41
CA GLN A 198 21.09 13.23 0.16
C GLN A 198 21.77 12.60 -1.05
N VAL A 199 22.96 12.00 -0.88
CA VAL A 199 23.61 11.22 -1.95
C VAL A 199 22.72 10.05 -2.39
N ILE A 200 22.15 9.31 -1.42
CA ILE A 200 21.21 8.22 -1.69
C ILE A 200 19.96 8.75 -2.40
N ALA A 201 19.41 9.84 -1.89
CA ALA A 201 18.20 10.45 -2.45
C ALA A 201 18.39 10.88 -3.91
N GLN A 202 19.55 11.41 -4.26
CA GLN A 202 19.90 11.79 -5.64
C GLN A 202 20.09 10.55 -6.53
N GLN A 203 20.81 9.53 -6.07
CA GLN A 203 21.02 8.29 -6.82
C GLN A 203 19.69 7.57 -7.13
N LEU A 204 18.78 7.51 -6.14
CA LEU A 204 17.47 6.89 -6.28
C LEU A 204 16.41 7.83 -6.88
N LYS A 205 16.74 9.10 -7.13
CA LYS A 205 15.83 10.14 -7.66
C LYS A 205 14.56 10.26 -6.82
N LEU A 206 14.71 10.28 -5.48
CA LEU A 206 13.59 10.42 -4.57
C LEU A 206 12.88 11.76 -4.81
N ALA A 207 11.55 11.74 -4.85
CA ALA A 207 10.76 12.91 -5.20
C ALA A 207 10.74 13.96 -4.07
N SER A 208 10.68 13.50 -2.81
CA SER A 208 10.62 14.38 -1.63
C SER A 208 11.31 13.71 -0.44
N VAL A 209 12.21 14.45 0.20
CA VAL A 209 12.86 14.03 1.44
C VAL A 209 12.83 15.20 2.43
N VAL A 210 12.26 14.96 3.61
CA VAL A 210 12.29 15.92 4.73
C VAL A 210 13.10 15.31 5.86
N ALA A 211 14.17 16.01 6.29
CA ALA A 211 15.00 15.56 7.40
C ALA A 211 14.52 16.19 8.71
N ILE A 212 14.29 15.37 9.73
CA ILE A 212 13.81 15.81 11.05
C ILE A 212 14.73 15.25 12.13
N PRO A 213 15.41 16.13 12.89
CA PRO A 213 16.18 15.73 14.07
C PRO A 213 15.21 15.45 15.24
N LEU A 214 15.35 14.30 15.90
CA LEU A 214 14.45 13.94 16.99
C LEU A 214 15.08 13.06 18.05
N SER A 215 14.45 12.98 19.21
CA SER A 215 14.63 11.92 20.19
C SER A 215 13.30 11.26 20.47
N ALA A 216 13.12 10.02 19.97
CA ALA A 216 11.91 9.26 20.20
C ALA A 216 11.71 8.93 21.69
N LEU A 217 12.79 8.74 22.44
CA LEU A 217 12.72 8.46 23.88
C LEU A 217 12.20 9.65 24.66
N ASN A 218 12.74 10.84 24.41
CA ASN A 218 12.37 12.07 25.12
C ASN A 218 11.14 12.77 24.54
N GLY A 219 10.74 12.43 23.27
CA GLY A 219 9.64 13.07 22.56
C GLY A 219 10.05 14.36 21.83
N ASP A 220 11.35 14.67 21.78
CA ASP A 220 11.86 15.87 21.12
C ASP A 220 11.56 15.83 19.62
N ASN A 221 10.89 16.86 19.09
CA ASN A 221 10.46 17.00 17.70
C ASN A 221 9.58 15.87 17.15
N VAL A 222 8.98 15.04 18.03
CA VAL A 222 8.06 13.99 17.59
C VAL A 222 6.65 14.56 17.39
N VAL A 223 5.99 15.01 18.44
CA VAL A 223 4.65 15.64 18.36
C VAL A 223 4.78 17.16 18.45
N LYS A 224 5.65 17.66 19.32
CA LYS A 224 5.90 19.07 19.53
C LYS A 224 7.36 19.38 19.25
N ARG A 225 7.63 20.63 18.84
CA ARG A 225 8.99 21.12 18.68
C ARG A 225 9.72 21.17 20.03
N SER A 226 10.97 20.76 20.00
CA SER A 226 11.80 20.72 21.20
C SER A 226 12.62 22.01 21.39
N PRO A 227 12.69 22.54 22.61
CA PRO A 227 13.62 23.63 22.91
C PRO A 227 15.12 23.21 22.88
N HIS A 228 15.41 21.91 23.01
CA HIS A 228 16.77 21.37 22.95
C HIS A 228 17.36 21.44 21.54
N ILE A 229 16.51 21.52 20.50
CA ILE A 229 16.89 21.56 19.09
C ILE A 229 16.51 22.93 18.50
N ALA A 230 16.92 24.01 19.17
CA ALA A 230 16.55 25.38 18.81
C ALA A 230 17.08 25.82 17.42
N TRP A 231 18.14 25.19 16.92
CA TRP A 231 18.73 25.44 15.60
C TRP A 231 17.85 24.85 14.46
N TYR A 232 16.95 23.94 14.76
CA TYR A 232 16.06 23.36 13.75
C TYR A 232 14.77 24.19 13.62
N HIS A 233 14.51 24.71 12.44
CA HIS A 233 13.35 25.56 12.15
C HIS A 233 12.23 24.84 11.37
N GLY A 234 12.42 23.57 11.05
CA GLY A 234 11.44 22.74 10.36
C GLY A 234 10.27 22.31 11.25
N PRO A 235 9.33 21.52 10.71
CA PRO A 235 8.20 20.98 11.46
C PRO A 235 8.61 19.86 12.41
N SER A 236 7.82 19.61 13.46
CA SER A 236 7.88 18.34 14.18
C SER A 236 7.42 17.19 13.26
N LEU A 237 7.68 15.94 13.66
CA LEU A 237 7.28 14.79 12.85
C LEU A 237 5.76 14.76 12.64
N LEU A 238 4.96 14.97 13.69
CA LEU A 238 3.50 14.96 13.57
C LEU A 238 3.00 16.14 12.72
N GLU A 239 3.54 17.35 12.89
CA GLU A 239 3.18 18.51 12.04
C GLU A 239 3.43 18.21 10.55
N HIS A 240 4.53 17.54 10.23
CA HIS A 240 4.84 17.13 8.86
C HIS A 240 3.83 16.07 8.36
N LEU A 241 3.56 15.02 9.14
CA LEU A 241 2.63 13.95 8.78
C LEU A 241 1.19 14.48 8.57
N GLU A 242 0.79 15.52 9.31
CA GLU A 242 -0.53 16.16 9.13
C GLU A 242 -0.61 17.02 7.86
N SER A 243 0.51 17.52 7.35
CA SER A 243 0.57 18.46 6.21
C SER A 243 0.89 17.80 4.89
N VAL A 244 1.48 16.61 4.89
CA VAL A 244 1.93 15.93 3.67
C VAL A 244 0.72 15.54 2.80
N PRO A 245 0.72 15.84 1.49
CA PRO A 245 -0.37 15.43 0.62
C PRO A 245 -0.40 13.92 0.43
N THR A 246 -1.59 13.32 0.53
CA THR A 246 -1.80 11.93 0.11
C THR A 246 -1.97 11.89 -1.39
N THR A 247 -1.19 11.08 -2.08
CA THR A 247 -1.35 10.86 -3.51
C THR A 247 -2.37 9.76 -3.73
N ALA A 248 -3.48 10.07 -4.37
CA ALA A 248 -4.35 9.03 -4.91
C ALA A 248 -3.58 8.33 -6.05
N ASP A 249 -3.10 7.11 -5.79
CA ASP A 249 -2.40 6.29 -6.79
C ASP A 249 -3.31 5.78 -7.92
N ALA A 250 -4.62 5.98 -7.81
CA ALA A 250 -5.57 5.55 -8.82
C ALA A 250 -5.37 6.35 -10.11
N ASN A 251 -4.85 5.70 -11.17
CA ASN A 251 -4.81 6.29 -12.49
C ASN A 251 -6.24 6.47 -13.01
N PRO A 252 -6.78 7.71 -13.10
CA PRO A 252 -8.17 7.93 -13.48
C PRO A 252 -8.43 7.66 -14.97
N HIS A 253 -7.37 7.60 -15.79
CA HIS A 253 -7.46 7.53 -17.25
C HIS A 253 -7.47 6.11 -17.81
N GLU A 254 -6.97 5.12 -17.05
CA GLU A 254 -6.82 3.73 -17.50
C GLU A 254 -7.67 2.79 -16.64
N PRO A 255 -8.97 2.59 -16.97
CA PRO A 255 -9.86 1.76 -16.17
C PRO A 255 -9.42 0.29 -16.19
N ARG A 256 -9.37 -0.33 -15.02
CA ARG A 256 -9.06 -1.74 -14.82
C ARG A 256 -10.00 -2.33 -13.79
N PHE A 257 -10.65 -3.43 -14.16
CA PHE A 257 -11.48 -4.23 -13.25
C PHE A 257 -11.19 -5.70 -13.49
N GLN A 258 -10.67 -6.37 -12.47
CA GLN A 258 -10.44 -7.81 -12.54
C GLN A 258 -11.51 -8.57 -11.74
N VAL A 259 -12.05 -9.62 -12.34
CA VAL A 259 -13.06 -10.48 -11.73
C VAL A 259 -12.42 -11.29 -10.60
N GLN A 260 -12.87 -11.07 -9.38
CA GLN A 260 -12.46 -11.81 -8.20
C GLN A 260 -13.36 -12.98 -7.88
N TYR A 261 -14.66 -12.83 -8.16
CA TYR A 261 -15.66 -13.85 -7.91
C TYR A 261 -16.82 -13.72 -8.89
N VAL A 262 -17.33 -14.86 -9.37
CA VAL A 262 -18.54 -14.92 -10.21
C VAL A 262 -19.73 -15.30 -9.33
N ILE A 263 -20.70 -14.40 -9.21
CA ILE A 263 -21.91 -14.60 -8.42
C ILE A 263 -22.97 -15.23 -9.33
N ARG A 264 -23.41 -16.45 -8.99
CA ARG A 264 -24.46 -17.16 -9.70
C ARG A 264 -25.31 -17.94 -8.68
N PRO A 265 -26.31 -17.30 -8.04
CA PRO A 265 -27.05 -17.88 -6.93
C PRO A 265 -27.88 -19.13 -7.34
N GLN A 266 -28.44 -19.13 -8.53
CA GLN A 266 -29.31 -20.20 -9.04
C GLN A 266 -30.50 -20.48 -8.10
N THR A 267 -31.08 -19.44 -7.48
CA THR A 267 -32.28 -19.54 -6.64
C THR A 267 -33.51 -19.29 -7.47
N GLU A 268 -34.70 -19.70 -6.96
CA GLU A 268 -35.98 -19.44 -7.62
C GLU A 268 -36.24 -17.92 -7.82
N GLU A 269 -35.72 -17.07 -6.93
CA GLU A 269 -35.87 -15.62 -7.00
C GLU A 269 -34.91 -14.98 -8.01
N LEU A 270 -33.73 -15.61 -8.27
CA LEU A 270 -32.66 -15.10 -9.12
C LEU A 270 -32.13 -16.22 -10.05
N PRO A 271 -32.96 -16.80 -10.91
CA PRO A 271 -32.60 -17.97 -11.73
C PRO A 271 -31.50 -17.65 -12.74
N ASP A 272 -31.52 -16.45 -13.30
CA ASP A 272 -30.62 -16.02 -14.38
C ASP A 272 -29.61 -14.94 -13.94
N TYR A 273 -29.51 -14.70 -12.62
CA TYR A 273 -28.57 -13.69 -12.11
C TYR A 273 -27.13 -14.14 -12.32
N ARG A 274 -26.35 -13.30 -13.01
CA ARG A 274 -24.91 -13.46 -13.15
C ARG A 274 -24.24 -12.11 -12.87
N GLY A 275 -23.44 -12.06 -11.81
CA GLY A 275 -22.69 -10.87 -11.38
C GLY A 275 -21.20 -11.17 -11.31
N TYR A 276 -20.40 -10.24 -11.76
CA TYR A 276 -18.95 -10.31 -11.71
C TYR A 276 -18.45 -9.37 -10.63
N ALA A 277 -18.11 -9.94 -9.47
CA ALA A 277 -17.67 -9.18 -8.31
C ALA A 277 -16.16 -8.94 -8.35
N GLY A 278 -15.75 -7.73 -8.01
CA GLY A 278 -14.36 -7.33 -7.91
C GLY A 278 -14.20 -5.92 -7.39
N ARG A 279 -12.96 -5.48 -7.31
CA ARG A 279 -12.59 -4.11 -6.98
C ARG A 279 -12.16 -3.39 -8.26
N ILE A 280 -12.64 -2.18 -8.47
CA ILE A 280 -12.10 -1.31 -9.52
C ILE A 280 -10.69 -0.91 -9.10
N GLN A 281 -9.68 -1.33 -9.86
CA GLN A 281 -8.27 -1.07 -9.57
C GLN A 281 -7.85 0.33 -10.01
N SER A 282 -8.44 0.82 -11.12
CA SER A 282 -8.23 2.17 -11.61
C SER A 282 -9.39 2.64 -12.48
N GLY A 283 -9.52 3.96 -12.66
CA GLY A 283 -10.48 4.60 -13.55
C GLY A 283 -11.92 4.55 -13.07
N THR A 284 -12.83 4.67 -14.03
CA THR A 284 -14.28 4.81 -13.81
C THR A 284 -15.04 3.89 -14.73
N TYR A 285 -16.12 3.28 -14.23
CA TYR A 285 -17.06 2.43 -14.97
C TYR A 285 -18.46 3.01 -14.87
N ARG A 286 -19.22 2.94 -15.99
CA ARG A 286 -20.60 3.42 -16.07
C ARG A 286 -21.51 2.32 -16.61
N ALA A 287 -22.72 2.27 -16.13
CA ALA A 287 -23.76 1.45 -16.76
C ALA A 287 -23.96 1.93 -18.21
N GLY A 288 -24.00 0.98 -19.14
CA GLY A 288 -24.03 1.25 -20.59
C GLY A 288 -22.65 1.29 -21.26
N ASP A 289 -21.54 1.29 -20.52
CA ASP A 289 -20.21 1.24 -21.13
C ASP A 289 -20.03 -0.05 -21.95
N LYS A 290 -19.50 0.10 -23.16
CA LYS A 290 -19.03 -1.04 -23.96
C LYS A 290 -17.66 -1.48 -23.42
N VAL A 291 -17.55 -2.77 -23.13
CA VAL A 291 -16.36 -3.36 -22.51
C VAL A 291 -15.86 -4.56 -23.29
N ARG A 292 -14.58 -4.85 -23.11
CA ARG A 292 -13.93 -6.07 -23.60
C ARG A 292 -13.40 -6.89 -22.42
N VAL A 293 -13.58 -8.18 -22.51
CA VAL A 293 -13.11 -9.15 -21.52
C VAL A 293 -11.80 -9.76 -22.00
N TRP A 294 -10.78 -9.71 -21.17
CA TRP A 294 -9.49 -10.33 -21.45
C TRP A 294 -9.25 -11.53 -20.52
N PRO A 295 -8.65 -12.64 -21.01
CA PRO A 295 -7.92 -12.77 -22.29
C PRO A 295 -8.80 -13.16 -23.50
N SER A 296 -10.09 -13.45 -23.34
CA SER A 296 -10.95 -13.94 -24.43
C SER A 296 -11.11 -12.96 -25.61
N GLY A 297 -11.03 -11.67 -25.36
CA GLY A 297 -11.25 -10.61 -26.34
C GLY A 297 -12.74 -10.35 -26.64
N LEU A 298 -13.67 -11.04 -25.97
CA LEU A 298 -15.12 -10.89 -26.17
C LEU A 298 -15.60 -9.51 -25.72
N GLU A 299 -16.51 -8.95 -26.50
CA GLU A 299 -17.10 -7.62 -26.24
C GLU A 299 -18.53 -7.75 -25.74
N THR A 300 -18.91 -6.88 -24.84
CA THR A 300 -20.26 -6.80 -24.27
C THR A 300 -20.52 -5.38 -23.74
N VAL A 301 -21.64 -5.21 -23.04
CA VAL A 301 -22.06 -3.93 -22.44
C VAL A 301 -22.33 -4.16 -20.96
N ILE A 302 -21.90 -3.21 -20.11
CA ILE A 302 -22.29 -3.22 -18.71
C ILE A 302 -23.77 -2.88 -18.60
N ASP A 303 -24.57 -3.84 -18.19
CA ASP A 303 -26.01 -3.67 -18.00
C ASP A 303 -26.31 -2.93 -16.69
N ALA A 304 -25.64 -3.30 -15.61
CA ALA A 304 -25.77 -2.64 -14.31
C ALA A 304 -24.47 -2.71 -13.50
N ILE A 305 -24.31 -1.77 -12.60
CA ILE A 305 -23.25 -1.74 -11.57
C ILE A 305 -23.94 -1.75 -10.21
N GLU A 306 -23.54 -2.65 -9.33
CA GLU A 306 -24.09 -2.76 -7.98
C GLU A 306 -23.02 -2.50 -6.93
N VAL A 307 -23.33 -1.64 -5.97
CA VAL A 307 -22.53 -1.34 -4.78
C VAL A 307 -23.39 -1.61 -3.57
N ASN A 308 -22.96 -2.50 -2.66
CA ASN A 308 -23.76 -2.92 -1.51
C ASN A 308 -25.20 -3.30 -1.87
N GLN A 309 -25.38 -4.08 -2.95
CA GLN A 309 -26.68 -4.54 -3.48
C GLN A 309 -27.59 -3.41 -4.02
N GLN A 310 -27.06 -2.22 -4.21
CA GLN A 310 -27.79 -1.10 -4.79
C GLN A 310 -27.22 -0.76 -6.17
N ALA A 311 -28.12 -0.62 -7.15
CA ALA A 311 -27.72 -0.21 -8.49
C ALA A 311 -27.24 1.24 -8.49
N VAL A 312 -26.08 1.47 -9.12
CA VAL A 312 -25.49 2.78 -9.30
C VAL A 312 -25.20 3.05 -10.77
N ALA A 313 -25.28 4.31 -11.20
CA ALA A 313 -25.00 4.66 -12.58
C ALA A 313 -23.49 4.67 -12.88
N THR A 314 -22.65 4.95 -11.86
CA THR A 314 -21.21 5.12 -12.00
C THR A 314 -20.51 4.62 -10.77
N ALA A 315 -19.35 3.96 -10.96
CA ALA A 315 -18.46 3.57 -9.88
C ALA A 315 -17.01 3.90 -10.25
N VAL A 316 -16.21 4.22 -9.24
CA VAL A 316 -14.81 4.68 -9.39
C VAL A 316 -13.86 3.86 -8.54
N ALA A 317 -12.58 3.82 -8.92
CA ALA A 317 -11.55 3.24 -8.06
C ALA A 317 -11.47 4.00 -6.72
N PRO A 318 -11.30 3.28 -5.60
CA PRO A 318 -11.07 1.84 -5.44
C PRO A 318 -12.31 1.05 -4.97
N GLN A 319 -13.50 1.38 -5.46
CA GLN A 319 -14.75 0.75 -5.00
C GLN A 319 -14.82 -0.75 -5.34
N GLY A 320 -15.33 -1.55 -4.39
CA GLY A 320 -15.77 -2.92 -4.63
C GLY A 320 -17.17 -2.90 -5.26
N VAL A 321 -17.33 -3.56 -6.41
CA VAL A 321 -18.57 -3.54 -7.18
C VAL A 321 -18.91 -4.93 -7.73
N VAL A 322 -20.16 -5.10 -8.13
CA VAL A 322 -20.60 -6.20 -8.99
C VAL A 322 -21.00 -5.60 -10.33
N LEU A 323 -20.35 -6.07 -11.40
CA LEU A 323 -20.73 -5.74 -12.77
C LEU A 323 -21.69 -6.79 -13.29
N ARG A 324 -22.83 -6.37 -13.82
CA ARG A 324 -23.72 -7.21 -14.61
C ARG A 324 -23.50 -6.86 -16.08
N LEU A 325 -23.39 -7.90 -16.90
CA LEU A 325 -23.17 -7.74 -18.33
C LEU A 325 -24.42 -8.16 -19.10
N ARG A 326 -24.61 -7.56 -20.26
CA ARG A 326 -25.79 -7.83 -21.11
C ARG A 326 -25.79 -9.23 -21.69
N ASP A 327 -24.61 -9.69 -22.14
CA ASP A 327 -24.48 -10.93 -22.84
C ASP A 327 -24.02 -12.03 -21.88
N ASP A 328 -24.53 -13.25 -22.07
CA ASP A 328 -24.08 -14.42 -21.32
C ASP A 328 -22.83 -15.00 -21.96
N ILE A 329 -21.68 -14.42 -21.58
CA ILE A 329 -20.36 -14.83 -22.05
C ILE A 329 -19.58 -15.53 -20.93
N ASP A 330 -18.66 -16.39 -21.32
CA ASP A 330 -17.84 -17.11 -20.35
C ASP A 330 -16.75 -16.21 -19.77
N ILE A 331 -16.86 -15.94 -18.49
CA ILE A 331 -15.94 -15.12 -17.71
C ILE A 331 -15.62 -15.83 -16.41
N SER A 332 -14.35 -15.93 -16.12
CA SER A 332 -13.82 -16.60 -14.93
C SER A 332 -13.13 -15.64 -13.98
N ARG A 333 -12.89 -16.11 -12.75
CA ARG A 333 -12.01 -15.43 -11.82
C ARG A 333 -10.64 -15.21 -12.46
N GLY A 334 -10.14 -13.98 -12.39
CA GLY A 334 -8.84 -13.58 -12.96
C GLY A 334 -8.97 -12.87 -14.31
N ASP A 335 -10.11 -12.99 -14.99
CA ASP A 335 -10.36 -12.24 -16.22
C ASP A 335 -10.48 -10.74 -15.92
N THR A 336 -10.08 -9.93 -16.88
CA THR A 336 -10.09 -8.48 -16.73
C THR A 336 -11.08 -7.85 -17.69
N ILE A 337 -11.98 -7.04 -17.17
CA ILE A 337 -12.98 -6.28 -17.93
C ILE A 337 -12.50 -4.85 -18.07
N VAL A 338 -12.38 -4.36 -19.31
CA VAL A 338 -11.94 -2.98 -19.59
C VAL A 338 -12.87 -2.32 -20.60
N PRO A 339 -13.11 -1.00 -20.50
CA PRO A 339 -13.82 -0.26 -21.54
C PRO A 339 -13.10 -0.39 -22.90
N LEU A 340 -13.85 -0.37 -24.01
CA LEU A 340 -13.28 -0.45 -25.36
C LEU A 340 -12.33 0.71 -25.68
N SER A 341 -12.46 1.83 -24.98
CA SER A 341 -11.57 2.98 -25.10
C SER A 341 -10.21 2.78 -24.42
N ALA A 342 -10.07 1.76 -23.56
CA ALA A 342 -8.83 1.45 -22.85
C ALA A 342 -8.05 0.37 -23.62
N HIS A 343 -6.73 0.54 -23.70
CA HIS A 343 -5.84 -0.36 -24.43
C HIS A 343 -4.80 -0.96 -23.49
N PRO A 344 -5.17 -1.96 -22.66
CA PRO A 344 -4.23 -2.60 -21.76
C PRO A 344 -3.21 -3.42 -22.53
N ALA A 345 -2.00 -3.53 -21.99
CA ALA A 345 -1.04 -4.50 -22.50
C ALA A 345 -1.47 -5.91 -22.08
N VAL A 346 -1.61 -6.80 -23.08
CA VAL A 346 -1.95 -8.21 -22.88
C VAL A 346 -0.74 -9.03 -23.30
N VAL A 347 0.00 -9.53 -22.31
CA VAL A 347 1.36 -10.04 -22.54
C VAL A 347 1.55 -11.45 -21.99
N ARG A 348 2.42 -12.23 -22.67
CA ARG A 348 2.94 -13.52 -22.18
C ARG A 348 4.39 -13.42 -21.74
N GLU A 349 5.11 -12.40 -22.18
CA GLU A 349 6.47 -12.12 -21.76
C GLU A 349 6.55 -10.74 -21.18
N LEU A 350 7.23 -10.58 -20.06
CA LEU A 350 7.41 -9.30 -19.39
C LEU A 350 8.77 -9.25 -18.69
N GLU A 351 9.30 -8.06 -18.52
CA GLU A 351 10.42 -7.82 -17.64
C GLU A 351 9.93 -7.25 -16.31
N ALA A 352 10.46 -7.77 -15.24
CA ALA A 352 10.10 -7.36 -13.88
C ALA A 352 11.33 -7.21 -12.99
N THR A 353 11.23 -6.32 -12.02
CA THR A 353 12.12 -6.28 -10.88
C THR A 353 11.55 -7.20 -9.79
N LEU A 354 12.33 -8.15 -9.32
CA LEU A 354 11.97 -9.06 -8.24
C LEU A 354 12.75 -8.72 -6.98
N CYS A 355 12.07 -8.75 -5.84
CA CYS A 355 12.71 -8.95 -4.54
C CYS A 355 12.62 -10.44 -4.23
N TRP A 356 13.75 -11.16 -4.28
CA TRP A 356 13.79 -12.60 -4.05
C TRP A 356 13.72 -12.93 -2.55
N MET A 357 12.82 -13.84 -2.14
CA MET A 357 12.47 -14.09 -0.74
C MET A 357 12.64 -15.56 -0.31
N ASP A 358 13.16 -16.42 -1.20
CA ASP A 358 13.43 -17.84 -0.91
C ASP A 358 14.91 -18.03 -0.62
N GLU A 359 15.23 -18.92 0.32
CA GLU A 359 16.62 -19.33 0.62
C GLU A 359 17.26 -20.06 -0.56
N ARG A 360 16.47 -20.81 -1.33
CA ARG A 360 16.91 -21.46 -2.55
C ARG A 360 17.15 -20.42 -3.65
N PRO A 361 18.35 -20.36 -4.23
CA PRO A 361 18.65 -19.37 -5.28
C PRO A 361 17.70 -19.49 -6.47
N LEU A 362 17.33 -18.34 -7.02
CA LEU A 362 16.66 -18.27 -8.32
C LEU A 362 17.69 -18.45 -9.43
N ARG A 363 17.38 -19.31 -10.40
CA ARG A 363 18.14 -19.49 -11.64
C ARG A 363 17.20 -19.48 -12.84
N ALA A 364 17.73 -19.17 -14.01
CA ALA A 364 17.00 -19.26 -15.27
C ALA A 364 16.42 -20.68 -15.47
N GLY A 365 15.23 -20.76 -16.08
CA GLY A 365 14.50 -22.01 -16.27
C GLY A 365 13.62 -22.44 -15.09
N ARG A 366 13.68 -21.76 -13.93
CA ARG A 366 12.82 -22.11 -12.77
C ARG A 366 11.35 -21.89 -13.12
N LYS A 367 10.55 -22.94 -12.98
CA LYS A 367 9.10 -22.93 -13.11
C LYS A 367 8.44 -22.56 -11.77
N LEU A 368 7.36 -21.79 -11.84
CA LEU A 368 6.66 -21.24 -10.69
C LEU A 368 5.26 -20.74 -11.11
N LEU A 369 4.49 -20.23 -10.18
CA LEU A 369 3.24 -19.54 -10.45
C LEU A 369 3.44 -18.03 -10.33
N VAL A 370 2.87 -17.28 -11.25
CA VAL A 370 2.64 -15.84 -11.11
C VAL A 370 1.21 -15.67 -10.58
N GLN A 371 1.09 -15.07 -9.42
CA GLN A 371 -0.20 -14.59 -8.92
C GLN A 371 -0.27 -13.08 -9.14
N HIS A 372 -1.13 -12.69 -10.07
CA HIS A 372 -1.42 -11.31 -10.40
C HIS A 372 -2.88 -11.02 -10.03
N HIS A 373 -3.07 -10.42 -8.85
CA HIS A 373 -4.37 -10.26 -8.19
C HIS A 373 -5.13 -11.61 -8.07
N ALA A 374 -6.26 -11.75 -8.76
CA ALA A 374 -7.07 -12.97 -8.75
C ALA A 374 -6.60 -14.02 -9.77
N ALA A 375 -5.81 -13.62 -10.77
CA ALA A 375 -5.25 -14.54 -11.76
C ALA A 375 -4.04 -15.29 -11.21
N VAL A 376 -3.99 -16.60 -11.41
CA VAL A 376 -2.85 -17.45 -11.08
C VAL A 376 -2.47 -18.21 -12.33
N VAL A 377 -1.25 -17.99 -12.86
CA VAL A 377 -0.79 -18.60 -14.09
C VAL A 377 0.59 -19.24 -13.91
N LYS A 378 0.83 -20.36 -14.61
CA LYS A 378 2.17 -20.97 -14.68
C LYS A 378 3.11 -20.07 -15.44
N ALA A 379 4.34 -19.96 -14.94
CA ALA A 379 5.37 -19.14 -15.56
C ALA A 379 6.76 -19.75 -15.38
N ALA A 380 7.70 -19.22 -16.12
CA ALA A 380 9.12 -19.52 -15.95
C ALA A 380 9.94 -18.23 -16.02
N VAL A 381 10.97 -18.15 -15.18
CA VAL A 381 12.02 -17.14 -15.32
C VAL A 381 12.93 -17.57 -16.46
N THR A 382 12.86 -16.89 -17.59
CA THR A 382 13.66 -17.25 -18.77
C THR A 382 15.10 -16.75 -18.67
N THR A 383 15.28 -15.55 -18.08
CA THR A 383 16.59 -14.92 -17.97
C THR A 383 16.65 -14.06 -16.71
N ILE A 384 17.78 -14.07 -16.02
CA ILE A 384 18.14 -13.06 -15.02
C ILE A 384 19.01 -12.04 -15.76
N LEU A 385 18.55 -10.80 -15.83
CA LEU A 385 19.21 -9.75 -16.61
C LEU A 385 20.33 -9.07 -15.82
N GLN A 386 20.04 -8.73 -14.59
CA GLN A 386 20.96 -8.01 -13.70
C GLN A 386 20.49 -8.06 -12.24
N LYS A 387 21.40 -7.77 -11.32
CA LYS A 387 21.17 -7.57 -9.90
C LYS A 387 21.51 -6.14 -9.52
N THR A 388 20.74 -5.55 -8.61
CA THR A 388 21.07 -4.24 -8.03
C THR A 388 22.05 -4.40 -6.87
N ASN A 389 23.20 -3.75 -6.95
CA ASN A 389 24.10 -3.59 -5.81
C ASN A 389 23.50 -2.61 -4.79
N ILE A 390 23.38 -3.01 -3.53
CA ILE A 390 22.75 -2.18 -2.49
C ILE A 390 23.62 -0.98 -2.07
N GLU A 391 24.92 -1.10 -2.19
CA GLU A 391 25.85 -0.02 -1.78
C GLU A 391 25.91 1.09 -2.82
N THR A 392 25.98 0.73 -4.11
CA THR A 392 26.16 1.69 -5.21
C THR A 392 24.88 1.99 -5.98
N PHE A 393 23.83 1.16 -5.82
CA PHE A 393 22.59 1.14 -6.60
C PHE A 393 22.79 0.85 -8.09
N GLU A 394 23.98 0.43 -8.47
CA GLU A 394 24.31 0.07 -9.85
C GLU A 394 23.82 -1.34 -10.19
N SER A 395 23.62 -1.57 -11.48
CA SER A 395 23.27 -2.86 -12.03
C SER A 395 24.52 -3.69 -12.26
N VAL A 396 24.54 -4.90 -11.70
CA VAL A 396 25.62 -5.88 -11.90
C VAL A 396 25.07 -7.13 -12.58
N GLY A 397 25.85 -7.72 -13.49
CA GLY A 397 25.50 -8.99 -14.13
C GLY A 397 25.47 -10.13 -13.10
N THR A 398 24.49 -11.02 -13.22
CA THR A 398 24.39 -12.24 -12.40
C THR A 398 23.59 -13.31 -13.15
N ASP A 399 23.86 -14.57 -12.86
CA ASP A 399 23.12 -15.74 -13.35
C ASP A 399 22.22 -16.38 -12.27
N GLU A 400 22.32 -15.88 -11.02
CA GLU A 400 21.46 -16.30 -9.93
C GLU A 400 21.05 -15.13 -9.02
N ALA A 401 19.90 -15.28 -8.31
CA ALA A 401 19.50 -14.39 -7.24
C ALA A 401 19.42 -15.16 -5.92
N LYS A 402 20.02 -14.60 -4.87
CA LYS A 402 19.97 -15.10 -3.49
C LYS A 402 18.93 -14.39 -2.68
N LEU A 403 18.64 -14.92 -1.49
CA LEU A 403 17.72 -14.31 -0.55
C LEU A 403 18.00 -12.80 -0.39
N ASN A 404 16.94 -11.99 -0.48
CA ASN A 404 16.94 -10.53 -0.40
C ASN A 404 17.64 -9.79 -1.55
N ASP A 405 18.03 -10.50 -2.61
CA ASP A 405 18.51 -9.84 -3.82
C ASP A 405 17.38 -9.15 -4.56
N ILE A 406 17.70 -7.99 -5.13
CA ILE A 406 16.84 -7.25 -6.04
C ILE A 406 17.38 -7.48 -7.45
N VAL A 407 16.61 -8.20 -8.25
CA VAL A 407 17.04 -8.63 -9.60
C VAL A 407 16.03 -8.21 -10.65
N ARG A 408 16.51 -7.88 -11.84
CA ARG A 408 15.68 -7.72 -13.04
C ARG A 408 15.69 -9.01 -13.83
N VAL A 409 14.50 -9.49 -14.16
CA VAL A 409 14.32 -10.77 -14.84
C VAL A 409 13.38 -10.62 -16.02
N ARG A 410 13.46 -11.58 -16.95
CA ARG A 410 12.45 -11.83 -17.96
C ARG A 410 11.62 -13.04 -17.56
N LEU A 411 10.31 -12.90 -17.60
CA LEU A 411 9.32 -13.92 -17.27
C LEU A 411 8.50 -14.27 -18.50
N LYS A 412 8.20 -15.57 -18.67
CA LYS A 412 7.26 -16.08 -19.66
C LYS A 412 6.13 -16.80 -18.96
N THR A 413 4.88 -16.43 -19.25
CA THR A 413 3.65 -17.00 -18.67
C THR A 413 2.98 -17.94 -19.65
N ALA A 414 2.32 -18.97 -19.14
CA ALA A 414 1.58 -19.95 -19.95
C ALA A 414 0.32 -19.33 -20.59
N LEU A 415 -0.35 -18.43 -19.87
CA LEU A 415 -1.52 -17.69 -20.35
C LEU A 415 -1.20 -16.19 -20.36
N PRO A 416 -1.84 -15.40 -21.24
CA PRO A 416 -1.64 -13.96 -21.27
C PRO A 416 -2.14 -13.31 -19.98
N LEU A 417 -1.45 -12.26 -19.55
CA LEU A 417 -1.83 -11.40 -18.45
C LEU A 417 -2.13 -9.99 -18.95
N VAL A 418 -3.14 -9.37 -18.39
CA VAL A 418 -3.37 -7.93 -18.53
C VAL A 418 -2.54 -7.24 -17.47
N ALA A 419 -1.44 -6.62 -17.87
CA ALA A 419 -0.50 -6.00 -16.94
C ALA A 419 -0.12 -4.60 -17.41
N ASP A 420 -0.05 -3.67 -16.48
CA ASP A 420 0.54 -2.35 -16.68
C ASP A 420 1.96 -2.34 -16.12
N THR A 421 2.79 -1.36 -16.47
CA THR A 421 4.03 -1.19 -15.74
C THR A 421 3.72 -0.68 -14.32
N TYR A 422 4.50 -1.08 -13.34
CA TYR A 422 4.30 -0.65 -11.95
C TYR A 422 4.31 0.87 -11.78
N ARG A 423 5.07 1.56 -12.64
CA ARG A 423 5.14 3.02 -12.66
C ARG A 423 3.84 3.67 -13.15
N GLN A 424 3.14 3.02 -14.10
CA GLN A 424 1.85 3.52 -14.62
C GLN A 424 0.71 3.22 -13.66
N ASN A 425 0.68 2.01 -13.13
CA ASN A 425 -0.35 1.56 -12.20
C ASN A 425 0.23 0.58 -11.19
N ARG A 426 0.35 0.98 -9.93
CA ARG A 426 0.94 0.15 -8.85
C ARG A 426 0.10 -1.11 -8.59
N GLU A 427 -1.22 -1.01 -8.70
CA GLU A 427 -2.12 -2.14 -8.49
C GLU A 427 -1.87 -3.21 -9.57
N THR A 428 -2.05 -2.88 -10.85
CA THR A 428 -1.98 -3.84 -11.96
C THR A 428 -0.55 -4.10 -12.46
N GLY A 429 0.45 -3.39 -11.93
CA GLY A 429 1.87 -3.60 -12.22
C GLY A 429 2.60 -4.46 -11.20
N ALA A 430 1.92 -4.96 -10.16
CA ALA A 430 2.52 -5.80 -9.12
C ALA A 430 2.00 -7.24 -9.18
N PHE A 431 2.86 -8.19 -8.83
CA PHE A 431 2.52 -9.60 -8.72
C PHE A 431 3.40 -10.29 -7.67
N ILE A 432 3.06 -11.50 -7.29
CA ILE A 432 3.94 -12.38 -6.51
C ILE A 432 4.28 -13.64 -7.29
N LEU A 433 5.47 -14.16 -7.03
CA LEU A 433 5.89 -15.49 -7.48
C LEU A 433 5.64 -16.51 -6.37
N VAL A 434 5.01 -17.62 -6.73
CA VAL A 434 4.60 -18.65 -5.77
C VAL A 434 5.17 -20.00 -6.20
N ASP A 435 5.62 -20.77 -5.24
CA ASP A 435 6.06 -22.15 -5.43
C ASP A 435 4.85 -23.04 -5.70
N GLU A 436 4.84 -23.75 -6.83
CA GLU A 436 3.69 -24.58 -7.24
C GLU A 436 3.42 -25.74 -6.26
N GLN A 437 4.44 -26.23 -5.57
CA GLN A 437 4.32 -27.40 -4.68
C GLN A 437 3.91 -27.01 -3.25
N THR A 438 4.52 -25.95 -2.74
CA THR A 438 4.36 -25.57 -1.31
C THR A 438 3.37 -24.43 -1.11
N GLY A 439 3.01 -23.69 -2.15
CA GLY A 439 2.22 -22.46 -2.04
C GLY A 439 2.99 -21.29 -1.41
N ALA A 440 4.28 -21.43 -1.14
CA ALA A 440 5.08 -20.39 -0.52
C ALA A 440 5.35 -19.24 -1.49
N THR A 441 5.30 -18.00 -0.98
CA THR A 441 5.73 -16.82 -1.74
C THR A 441 7.24 -16.80 -1.89
N LEU A 442 7.70 -16.78 -3.13
CA LEU A 442 9.12 -16.80 -3.51
C LEU A 442 9.68 -15.41 -3.77
N ALA A 443 8.86 -14.51 -4.30
CA ALA A 443 9.26 -13.14 -4.61
C ALA A 443 8.06 -12.20 -4.71
N ALA A 444 8.29 -10.92 -4.47
CA ALA A 444 7.44 -9.83 -4.96
C ALA A 444 8.02 -9.33 -6.28
N GLY A 445 7.16 -9.08 -7.26
CA GLY A 445 7.51 -8.65 -8.59
C GLY A 445 6.84 -7.35 -8.98
N LEU A 446 7.59 -6.47 -9.63
CA LEU A 446 7.14 -5.19 -10.16
C LEU A 446 7.41 -5.17 -11.67
N VAL A 447 6.35 -5.04 -12.46
CA VAL A 447 6.45 -5.02 -13.91
C VAL A 447 7.18 -3.75 -14.36
N VAL A 448 8.28 -3.94 -15.11
CA VAL A 448 9.10 -2.82 -15.61
C VAL A 448 8.73 -2.47 -17.03
N THR A 449 8.55 -3.48 -17.88
CA THR A 449 8.10 -3.30 -19.25
C THR A 449 7.22 -4.45 -19.70
N THR A 450 6.22 -4.10 -20.47
CA THR A 450 5.35 -5.02 -21.20
C THR A 450 5.69 -4.81 -22.66
N ASP A 451 6.45 -5.74 -23.25
CA ASP A 451 6.88 -5.61 -24.66
C ASP A 451 5.67 -5.83 -25.57
N SER A 452 4.94 -4.74 -25.87
CA SER A 452 3.71 -4.79 -26.66
C SER A 452 3.98 -4.99 -28.16
N GLU A 453 5.19 -4.79 -28.64
CA GLU A 453 5.53 -4.97 -30.06
C GLU A 453 5.46 -6.43 -30.54
N TYR A 454 5.59 -7.40 -29.61
CA TYR A 454 5.47 -8.82 -29.94
C TYR A 454 4.02 -9.35 -29.99
N PHE A 455 3.01 -8.62 -29.54
CA PHE A 455 1.65 -9.16 -29.35
C PHE A 455 0.52 -8.32 -29.97
N THR A 456 0.81 -7.39 -30.85
CA THR A 456 -0.22 -6.69 -31.67
C THR A 456 -0.85 -7.61 -32.73
N GLN A 457 -0.41 -8.83 -32.87
CA GLN A 457 -1.14 -9.85 -33.62
C GLN A 457 -2.18 -10.50 -32.71
N ALA A 458 -3.44 -10.14 -32.88
CA ALA A 458 -4.57 -10.85 -32.30
C ALA A 458 -4.36 -12.37 -32.54
N VAL A 459 -4.18 -13.13 -31.46
CA VAL A 459 -4.18 -14.60 -31.56
C VAL A 459 -5.61 -14.99 -32.01
N PRO A 460 -5.81 -15.62 -33.17
CA PRO A 460 -7.11 -16.14 -33.55
C PRO A 460 -7.58 -17.10 -32.46
N VAL A 461 -8.86 -17.01 -32.09
CA VAL A 461 -9.49 -17.82 -31.04
C VAL A 461 -9.31 -19.33 -31.28
N GLU A 462 -9.04 -19.76 -32.51
CA GLU A 462 -8.85 -21.17 -32.89
C GLU A 462 -7.56 -21.82 -32.35
N ALA A 463 -6.56 -21.07 -31.90
CA ALA A 463 -5.30 -21.65 -31.41
C ALA A 463 -5.30 -22.01 -29.91
N ALA A 464 -6.37 -21.71 -29.17
CA ALA A 464 -6.45 -21.94 -27.73
C ALA A 464 -6.93 -23.37 -27.34
N PHE A 465 -7.39 -24.17 -28.30
CA PHE A 465 -7.98 -25.48 -28.03
C PHE A 465 -7.20 -26.70 -28.55
N SER A 466 -5.98 -26.51 -29.01
CA SER A 466 -5.13 -27.66 -29.37
C SER A 466 -3.88 -27.67 -28.49
N ILE A 467 -4.02 -28.25 -27.30
CA ILE A 467 -3.04 -29.15 -26.62
C ILE A 467 -3.77 -29.80 -25.42
#